data_ecb8ec375a4d99022797fafd3aa35ad6
#
_entry.id   ecb8ec375a4d99022797fafd3aa35ad6
#
_cell.length_a   1.000
_cell.length_b   1.000
_cell.length_c   1.000
_cell.angle_alpha   90.00
_cell.angle_beta   90.00
_cell.angle_gamma   90.00
#
_symmetry.space_group_name_H-M   'P 1'
#
loop_
_entity.id
_entity.type
_entity.pdbx_description
1 polymer ?
#
loop_
_entity_poly.entity_id
_entity_poly.type
_entity_poly.pdbx_seq_one_letter_code
_entity_poly.pdbx_strand_id
1 'polypeptide(L)'
;IEYIFNPKKTENMTLIGGYNLMVDASNPANSAFEQMLATKSVFGKEAGRQGYHYKLSFATSDNLTPELAMEITNEFCRRCFGAYECAYSVHTNTAHLHSHIVFNSIDIANGYKYRYGKGDWAKKIQPIANEICKEYGLSELDLNLDEELRLKNKCMDYGKWKKKNNYSEDKPLSYTNKMIRADVDECVKNATSYEEFKTLMEAKGHRLNDSGKHLTILAPGRTRPCRSYILSPDKATYTRENIQRMITGTYLSPSQIKEKIFAGWDAYVVERTKVVTGFVKTIRFSP
;
A
#
# COMPACT_ATOMS: atom_id res chain seq x y z
N ILE A 1 11.10 10.41 -15.34
CA ILE A 1 12.36 9.90 -15.91
C ILE A 1 13.56 10.56 -15.21
N GLU A 2 13.60 11.87 -15.00
CA GLU A 2 14.68 12.57 -14.28
C GLU A 2 15.09 11.91 -12.95
N TYR A 3 14.12 11.44 -12.16
CA TYR A 3 14.41 10.75 -10.89
C TYR A 3 15.24 9.47 -11.08
N ILE A 4 14.93 8.68 -12.12
CA ILE A 4 15.63 7.42 -12.38
C ILE A 4 16.99 7.64 -13.03
N PHE A 5 17.15 8.73 -13.79
CA PHE A 5 18.41 9.11 -14.45
C PHE A 5 19.28 10.07 -13.63
N ASN A 6 19.03 10.17 -12.32
CA ASN A 6 19.78 11.06 -11.45
C ASN A 6 21.28 10.68 -11.40
N PRO A 7 22.21 11.58 -11.81
CA PRO A 7 23.65 11.27 -11.89
C PRO A 7 24.25 10.75 -10.59
N LYS A 8 23.80 11.26 -9.45
CA LYS A 8 24.28 10.83 -8.11
C LYS A 8 23.92 9.40 -7.75
N LYS A 9 23.04 8.75 -8.52
CA LYS A 9 22.54 7.40 -8.25
C LYS A 9 22.96 6.39 -9.31
N THR A 10 23.37 6.86 -10.47
CA THR A 10 23.63 6.11 -11.69
C THR A 10 25.09 6.25 -12.16
N GLU A 11 26.00 6.47 -11.22
CA GLU A 11 27.44 6.67 -11.50
C GLU A 11 27.67 7.67 -12.64
N ASN A 12 27.15 8.89 -12.44
CA ASN A 12 27.21 9.98 -13.41
C ASN A 12 26.54 9.62 -14.75
N MET A 13 25.39 8.96 -14.72
CA MET A 13 24.61 8.52 -15.88
C MET A 13 25.27 7.44 -16.74
N THR A 14 26.25 6.70 -16.24
CA THR A 14 26.79 5.53 -16.93
C THR A 14 25.84 4.32 -16.87
N LEU A 15 25.01 4.28 -15.82
CA LEU A 15 24.07 3.19 -15.54
C LEU A 15 22.62 3.57 -15.93
N ILE A 16 22.44 4.09 -17.14
CA ILE A 16 21.15 4.39 -17.74
C ILE A 16 21.00 3.72 -19.10
N GLY A 17 19.77 3.41 -19.49
CA GLY A 17 19.50 2.77 -20.78
C GLY A 17 18.07 2.92 -21.26
N GLY A 18 17.85 2.50 -22.49
CA GLY A 18 16.54 2.43 -23.13
C GLY A 18 16.33 1.10 -23.82
N TYR A 19 15.10 0.64 -23.84
CA TYR A 19 14.63 -0.47 -24.67
C TYR A 19 13.48 0.03 -25.54
N ASN A 20 13.52 -0.23 -26.84
CA ASN A 20 12.68 0.43 -27.85
C ASN A 20 12.69 1.96 -27.74
N LEU A 21 13.73 2.53 -27.19
CA LEU A 21 13.87 3.93 -26.87
C LEU A 21 15.33 4.35 -27.03
N MET A 22 15.59 5.41 -27.77
CA MET A 22 16.92 6.00 -27.89
C MET A 22 17.13 7.04 -26.78
N VAL A 23 18.20 6.88 -26.03
CA VAL A 23 18.56 7.82 -24.94
C VAL A 23 19.74 8.67 -25.43
N ASP A 24 19.49 9.96 -25.63
CA ASP A 24 20.55 10.91 -25.99
C ASP A 24 21.41 11.24 -24.77
N ALA A 25 22.71 10.98 -24.89
CA ALA A 25 23.67 11.20 -23.80
C ALA A 25 23.76 12.67 -23.36
N SER A 26 23.45 13.63 -24.24
CA SER A 26 23.48 15.07 -23.91
C SER A 26 22.30 15.51 -23.06
N ASN A 27 21.13 14.87 -23.22
CA ASN A 27 19.92 15.17 -22.45
C ASN A 27 19.03 13.92 -22.30
N PRO A 28 19.49 12.91 -21.55
CA PRO A 28 18.88 11.58 -21.56
C PRO A 28 17.45 11.55 -21.05
N ALA A 29 17.13 12.33 -20.02
CA ALA A 29 15.79 12.32 -19.44
C ALA A 29 14.75 12.96 -20.36
N ASN A 30 15.10 14.06 -20.99
CA ASN A 30 14.21 14.78 -21.90
C ASN A 30 14.02 14.01 -23.21
N SER A 31 15.10 13.46 -23.80
CA SER A 31 15.01 12.68 -25.05
C SER A 31 14.10 11.46 -24.89
N ALA A 32 14.22 10.73 -23.78
CA ALA A 32 13.35 9.63 -23.44
C ALA A 32 11.88 10.06 -23.23
N PHE A 33 11.67 11.18 -22.56
CA PHE A 33 10.34 11.73 -22.34
C PHE A 33 9.64 12.13 -23.64
N GLU A 34 10.35 12.88 -24.50
CA GLU A 34 9.81 13.36 -25.77
C GLU A 34 9.46 12.23 -26.74
N GLN A 35 10.29 11.18 -26.82
CA GLN A 35 9.97 10.00 -27.63
C GLN A 35 8.70 9.31 -27.13
N MET A 36 8.58 9.06 -25.82
CA MET A 36 7.38 8.48 -25.23
C MET A 36 6.13 9.34 -25.47
N LEU A 37 6.29 10.66 -25.47
CA LEU A 37 5.21 11.60 -25.74
C LEU A 37 4.82 11.58 -27.24
N ALA A 38 5.81 11.56 -28.14
CA ALA A 38 5.59 11.47 -29.58
C ALA A 38 4.79 10.20 -29.94
N THR A 39 5.16 9.05 -29.38
CA THR A 39 4.40 7.80 -29.57
C THR A 39 2.94 7.96 -29.15
N LYS A 40 2.67 8.60 -28.00
CA LYS A 40 1.29 8.86 -27.56
C LYS A 40 0.53 9.76 -28.52
N SER A 41 1.18 10.80 -29.01
CA SER A 41 0.59 11.77 -29.94
C SER A 41 0.21 11.10 -31.26
N VAL A 42 1.09 10.24 -31.80
CA VAL A 42 0.81 9.49 -33.04
C VAL A 42 -0.47 8.68 -32.93
N PHE A 43 -0.72 8.07 -31.76
CA PHE A 43 -1.93 7.26 -31.54
C PHE A 43 -3.10 8.02 -30.90
N GLY A 44 -2.98 9.33 -30.64
CA GLY A 44 -4.01 10.14 -29.96
C GLY A 44 -4.32 9.64 -28.53
N LYS A 45 -3.31 9.15 -27.78
CA LYS A 45 -3.47 8.52 -26.46
C LYS A 45 -2.88 9.34 -25.31
N GLU A 46 -2.93 10.64 -25.40
CA GLU A 46 -2.34 11.59 -24.43
C GLU A 46 -3.09 11.67 -23.09
N ALA A 47 -4.35 11.21 -23.04
CA ALA A 47 -5.15 11.23 -21.81
C ALA A 47 -4.96 10.00 -20.91
N GLY A 48 -5.28 10.12 -19.63
CA GLY A 48 -5.24 9.03 -18.65
C GLY A 48 -3.83 8.66 -18.22
N ARG A 49 -3.59 7.38 -17.87
CA ARG A 49 -2.29 6.93 -17.38
C ARG A 49 -1.23 7.05 -18.47
N GLN A 50 -0.12 7.71 -18.15
CA GLN A 50 0.93 8.05 -19.10
C GLN A 50 2.11 7.09 -19.12
N GLY A 51 2.35 6.38 -18.03
CA GLY A 51 3.42 5.41 -17.90
C GLY A 51 3.30 4.59 -16.63
N TYR A 52 4.18 3.63 -16.53
CA TYR A 52 4.30 2.75 -15.37
C TYR A 52 5.73 2.77 -14.86
N HIS A 53 5.88 2.54 -13.57
CA HIS A 53 7.18 2.49 -12.91
C HIS A 53 7.32 1.16 -12.17
N TYR A 54 8.31 0.38 -12.56
CA TYR A 54 8.70 -0.86 -11.89
C TYR A 54 10.06 -0.70 -11.23
N LYS A 55 10.31 -1.51 -10.22
CA LYS A 55 11.59 -1.59 -9.54
C LYS A 55 11.98 -3.06 -9.43
N LEU A 56 13.19 -3.40 -9.86
CA LEU A 56 13.84 -4.67 -9.57
C LEU A 56 14.82 -4.42 -8.42
N SER A 57 14.80 -5.26 -7.40
CA SER A 57 15.75 -5.21 -6.29
C SER A 57 16.48 -6.54 -6.23
N PHE A 58 17.80 -6.47 -6.24
CA PHE A 58 18.67 -7.65 -6.20
C PHE A 58 19.09 -7.95 -4.77
N ALA A 59 19.27 -9.23 -4.44
CA ALA A 59 19.75 -9.61 -3.12
C ALA A 59 21.23 -9.23 -2.96
N THR A 60 21.62 -8.76 -1.79
CA THR A 60 23.03 -8.42 -1.51
C THR A 60 23.94 -9.63 -1.56
N SER A 61 23.40 -10.84 -1.35
CA SER A 61 24.11 -12.12 -1.44
C SER A 61 24.53 -12.49 -2.87
N ASP A 62 23.89 -11.88 -3.89
CA ASP A 62 24.13 -12.27 -5.28
C ASP A 62 25.43 -11.69 -5.86
N ASN A 63 26.12 -10.78 -5.13
CA ASN A 63 27.39 -10.15 -5.55
C ASN A 63 27.35 -9.60 -6.99
N LEU A 64 26.20 -9.03 -7.37
CA LEU A 64 25.94 -8.56 -8.71
C LEU A 64 26.70 -7.26 -9.00
N THR A 65 27.32 -7.16 -10.19
CA THR A 65 27.91 -5.89 -10.65
C THR A 65 26.83 -4.96 -11.23
N PRO A 66 27.05 -3.64 -11.20
CA PRO A 66 26.11 -2.68 -11.78
C PRO A 66 25.86 -2.91 -13.28
N GLU A 67 26.91 -3.29 -14.04
CA GLU A 67 26.83 -3.58 -15.48
C GLU A 67 25.96 -4.81 -15.75
N LEU A 68 26.15 -5.88 -14.97
CA LEU A 68 25.32 -7.08 -15.10
C LEU A 68 23.87 -6.78 -14.69
N ALA A 69 23.65 -5.93 -13.69
CA ALA A 69 22.32 -5.46 -13.33
C ALA A 69 21.66 -4.67 -14.48
N MET A 70 22.43 -3.88 -15.25
CA MET A 70 21.93 -3.21 -16.47
C MET A 70 21.50 -4.20 -17.54
N GLU A 71 22.31 -5.24 -17.79
CA GLU A 71 22.00 -6.28 -18.77
C GLU A 71 20.72 -7.05 -18.38
N ILE A 72 20.62 -7.48 -17.14
CA ILE A 72 19.43 -8.14 -16.58
C ILE A 72 18.20 -7.24 -16.68
N THR A 73 18.34 -5.95 -16.42
CA THR A 73 17.24 -4.99 -16.52
C THR A 73 16.77 -4.82 -17.95
N ASN A 74 17.70 -4.79 -18.92
CA ASN A 74 17.36 -4.75 -20.34
C ASN A 74 16.60 -6.01 -20.78
N GLU A 75 17.08 -7.18 -20.36
CA GLU A 75 16.44 -8.46 -20.66
C GLU A 75 15.05 -8.56 -20.04
N PHE A 76 14.89 -8.05 -18.82
CA PHE A 76 13.58 -7.95 -18.18
C PHE A 76 12.62 -7.01 -18.95
N CYS A 77 13.11 -5.86 -19.43
CA CYS A 77 12.31 -4.96 -20.28
C CYS A 77 11.88 -5.68 -21.56
N ARG A 78 12.79 -6.40 -22.19
CA ARG A 78 12.53 -7.14 -23.42
C ARG A 78 11.45 -8.22 -23.22
N ARG A 79 11.53 -9.03 -22.16
CA ARG A 79 10.58 -10.14 -21.92
C ARG A 79 9.23 -9.67 -21.37
N CYS A 80 9.22 -8.68 -20.47
CA CYS A 80 7.98 -8.22 -19.83
C CYS A 80 7.27 -7.12 -20.61
N PHE A 81 8.02 -6.26 -21.30
CA PHE A 81 7.51 -5.03 -21.90
C PHE A 81 7.96 -4.86 -23.36
N GLY A 82 8.20 -5.95 -24.08
CA GLY A 82 8.77 -5.96 -25.43
C GLY A 82 8.06 -5.11 -26.48
N ALA A 83 6.77 -4.81 -26.26
CA ALA A 83 5.98 -3.93 -27.13
C ALA A 83 5.99 -2.44 -26.70
N TYR A 84 6.73 -2.08 -25.65
CA TYR A 84 6.70 -0.74 -25.06
C TYR A 84 8.08 -0.09 -25.06
N GLU A 85 8.09 1.24 -25.11
CA GLU A 85 9.31 2.03 -24.85
C GLU A 85 9.62 2.02 -23.36
N CYS A 86 10.84 1.62 -23.00
CA CYS A 86 11.31 1.57 -21.62
C CYS A 86 12.54 2.44 -21.42
N ALA A 87 12.51 3.33 -20.43
CA ALA A 87 13.69 3.98 -19.89
C ALA A 87 14.05 3.29 -18.57
N TYR A 88 15.30 2.89 -18.39
CA TYR A 88 15.71 2.19 -17.16
C TYR A 88 17.09 2.63 -16.67
N SER A 89 17.34 2.37 -15.41
CA SER A 89 18.62 2.68 -14.77
C SER A 89 18.89 1.73 -13.60
N VAL A 90 20.16 1.57 -13.27
CA VAL A 90 20.60 0.92 -12.04
C VAL A 90 21.08 1.97 -11.05
N HIS A 91 20.58 1.88 -9.82
CA HIS A 91 20.97 2.75 -8.72
C HIS A 91 21.93 2.01 -7.78
N THR A 92 23.08 2.65 -7.49
CA THR A 92 24.13 2.12 -6.62
C THR A 92 24.21 2.82 -5.25
N ASN A 93 23.35 3.80 -5.00
CA ASN A 93 23.39 4.66 -3.82
C ASN A 93 22.77 4.05 -2.55
N THR A 94 22.48 2.76 -2.55
CA THR A 94 21.91 2.02 -1.40
C THR A 94 22.69 0.72 -1.17
N ALA A 95 22.46 0.08 -0.03
CA ALA A 95 23.17 -1.15 0.36
C ALA A 95 22.95 -2.34 -0.61
N HIS A 96 21.97 -2.26 -1.49
CA HIS A 96 21.70 -3.26 -2.53
C HIS A 96 21.47 -2.59 -3.88
N LEU A 97 21.91 -3.21 -4.95
CA LEU A 97 21.62 -2.76 -6.30
C LEU A 97 20.13 -2.87 -6.59
N HIS A 98 19.60 -1.89 -7.26
CA HIS A 98 18.23 -1.93 -7.72
C HIS A 98 18.04 -1.13 -9.00
N SER A 99 17.24 -1.68 -9.88
CA SER A 99 16.88 -1.03 -11.13
C SER A 99 15.53 -0.35 -11.03
N HIS A 100 15.44 0.78 -11.71
CA HIS A 100 14.19 1.48 -11.96
C HIS A 100 13.86 1.41 -13.44
N ILE A 101 12.63 1.05 -13.78
CA ILE A 101 12.13 0.93 -15.13
C ILE A 101 10.89 1.81 -15.25
N VAL A 102 10.92 2.78 -16.13
CA VAL A 102 9.75 3.57 -16.53
C VAL A 102 9.41 3.20 -17.95
N PHE A 103 8.22 2.66 -18.20
CA PHE A 103 7.81 2.35 -19.56
C PHE A 103 6.54 3.09 -19.97
N ASN A 104 6.46 3.35 -21.28
CA ASN A 104 5.32 4.03 -21.87
C ASN A 104 4.04 3.21 -21.70
N SER A 105 2.92 3.88 -21.51
CA SER A 105 1.63 3.20 -21.41
C SER A 105 1.06 2.70 -22.73
N ILE A 106 1.73 2.98 -23.86
CA ILE A 106 1.28 2.70 -25.20
C ILE A 106 2.19 1.69 -25.87
N ASP A 107 1.60 0.65 -26.47
CA ASP A 107 2.26 -0.27 -27.38
C ASP A 107 2.68 0.49 -28.66
N ILE A 108 3.97 0.37 -29.03
CA ILE A 108 4.55 1.10 -30.16
C ILE A 108 4.04 0.63 -31.52
N ALA A 109 3.52 -0.60 -31.61
CA ALA A 109 3.04 -1.17 -32.86
C ALA A 109 1.56 -0.88 -33.12
N ASN A 110 0.74 -0.97 -32.07
CA ASN A 110 -0.73 -0.99 -32.20
C ASN A 110 -1.42 0.16 -31.46
N GLY A 111 -0.72 0.94 -30.66
CA GLY A 111 -1.28 2.04 -29.86
C GLY A 111 -2.21 1.59 -28.73
N TYR A 112 -2.23 0.32 -28.37
CA TYR A 112 -3.01 -0.15 -27.23
C TYR A 112 -2.36 0.23 -25.91
N LYS A 113 -3.18 0.69 -24.96
CA LYS A 113 -2.70 0.97 -23.62
C LYS A 113 -2.44 -0.31 -22.84
N TYR A 114 -1.33 -0.35 -22.12
CA TYR A 114 -1.00 -1.41 -21.17
C TYR A 114 -2.10 -1.53 -20.12
N ARG A 115 -2.57 -2.74 -19.88
CA ARG A 115 -3.58 -3.07 -18.88
C ARG A 115 -2.97 -3.99 -17.83
N TYR A 116 -2.86 -3.48 -16.61
CA TYR A 116 -2.46 -4.28 -15.46
C TYR A 116 -3.70 -4.85 -14.77
N GLY A 117 -3.86 -6.15 -14.79
CA GLY A 117 -4.92 -6.88 -14.11
C GLY A 117 -4.53 -7.29 -12.68
N LYS A 118 -5.54 -7.55 -11.85
CA LYS A 118 -5.29 -8.08 -10.49
C LYS A 118 -4.58 -9.43 -10.59
N GLY A 119 -3.39 -9.52 -9.98
CA GLY A 119 -2.56 -10.73 -9.97
C GLY A 119 -1.59 -10.86 -11.15
N ASP A 120 -1.54 -9.94 -12.11
CA ASP A 120 -0.58 -9.99 -13.22
C ASP A 120 0.87 -10.01 -12.74
N TRP A 121 1.17 -9.35 -11.61
CA TRP A 121 2.51 -9.42 -11.03
C TRP A 121 2.93 -10.85 -10.74
N ALA A 122 2.14 -11.60 -9.98
CA ALA A 122 2.47 -12.97 -9.59
C ALA A 122 2.36 -13.98 -10.72
N LYS A 123 1.46 -13.74 -11.70
CA LYS A 123 1.18 -14.69 -12.78
C LYS A 123 2.04 -14.48 -14.03
N LYS A 124 2.51 -13.26 -14.26
CA LYS A 124 3.19 -12.88 -15.51
C LYS A 124 4.57 -12.27 -15.26
N ILE A 125 4.66 -11.27 -14.36
CA ILE A 125 5.87 -10.45 -14.21
C ILE A 125 6.92 -11.19 -13.39
N GLN A 126 6.55 -11.66 -12.20
CA GLN A 126 7.50 -12.31 -11.29
C GLN A 126 8.03 -13.65 -11.81
N PRO A 127 7.26 -14.52 -12.48
CA PRO A 127 7.82 -15.72 -13.10
C PRO A 127 8.92 -15.42 -14.10
N ILE A 128 8.73 -14.40 -14.96
CA ILE A 128 9.77 -13.96 -15.91
C ILE A 128 11.02 -13.44 -15.17
N ALA A 129 10.83 -12.67 -14.10
CA ALA A 129 11.96 -12.21 -13.29
C ALA A 129 12.74 -13.40 -12.69
N ASN A 130 12.03 -14.42 -12.17
CA ASN A 130 12.66 -15.63 -11.62
C ASN A 130 13.39 -16.44 -12.71
N GLU A 131 12.82 -16.59 -13.90
CA GLU A 131 13.50 -17.23 -15.03
C GLU A 131 14.81 -16.53 -15.36
N ILE A 132 14.81 -15.20 -15.45
CA ILE A 132 16.01 -14.41 -15.69
C ILE A 132 17.01 -14.60 -14.53
N CYS A 133 16.56 -14.50 -13.27
CA CYS A 133 17.42 -14.74 -12.12
C CYS A 133 18.09 -16.11 -12.18
N LYS A 134 17.35 -17.15 -12.54
CA LYS A 134 17.87 -18.51 -12.69
C LYS A 134 18.91 -18.61 -13.81
N GLU A 135 18.67 -17.97 -14.96
CA GLU A 135 19.63 -17.96 -16.08
C GLU A 135 20.96 -17.31 -15.71
N TYR A 136 20.93 -16.29 -14.87
CA TYR A 136 22.10 -15.56 -14.38
C TYR A 136 22.65 -16.08 -13.04
N GLY A 137 22.10 -17.18 -12.50
CA GLY A 137 22.55 -17.78 -11.23
C GLY A 137 22.28 -16.91 -10.00
N LEU A 138 21.23 -16.09 -10.03
CA LEU A 138 20.85 -15.19 -8.96
C LEU A 138 19.72 -15.77 -8.09
N SER A 139 19.52 -15.17 -6.92
CA SER A 139 18.44 -15.52 -6.00
C SER A 139 17.05 -15.30 -6.61
N GLU A 140 16.21 -16.32 -6.53
CA GLU A 140 14.82 -16.27 -7.00
C GLU A 140 13.87 -15.89 -5.86
N LEU A 141 12.77 -15.21 -6.20
CA LEU A 141 11.69 -14.99 -5.25
C LEU A 141 10.78 -16.22 -5.18
N ASP A 142 10.64 -16.82 -4.00
CA ASP A 142 9.68 -17.91 -3.80
C ASP A 142 8.24 -17.40 -3.92
N LEU A 143 7.55 -17.87 -4.98
CA LEU A 143 6.14 -17.54 -5.24
C LEU A 143 5.17 -18.45 -4.47
N ASN A 144 5.67 -19.56 -3.93
CA ASN A 144 4.89 -20.54 -3.15
C ASN A 144 4.97 -20.29 -1.64
N LEU A 145 5.47 -19.14 -1.24
CA LEU A 145 5.41 -18.71 0.16
C LEU A 145 4.00 -18.89 0.68
N ASP A 146 3.89 -19.75 1.69
CA ASP A 146 2.68 -20.13 2.40
C ASP A 146 1.80 -18.89 2.64
N GLU A 147 0.50 -19.04 2.45
CA GLU A 147 -0.46 -17.92 2.57
C GLU A 147 -0.36 -17.26 3.96
N GLU A 148 0.05 -18.02 4.98
CA GLU A 148 0.37 -17.54 6.33
C GLU A 148 1.60 -16.62 6.37
N LEU A 149 2.66 -16.92 5.62
CA LEU A 149 3.83 -16.06 5.45
C LEU A 149 3.50 -14.83 4.58
N ARG A 150 2.62 -14.97 3.61
CA ARG A 150 2.04 -13.84 2.85
C ARG A 150 1.20 -12.90 3.74
N LEU A 151 0.49 -13.45 4.71
CA LEU A 151 -0.29 -12.68 5.69
C LEU A 151 0.62 -12.04 6.75
N LYS A 152 1.70 -12.71 7.17
CA LYS A 152 2.75 -12.16 8.06
C LYS A 152 3.61 -11.12 7.35
N ASN A 153 3.94 -11.35 6.09
CA ASN A 153 4.70 -10.45 5.21
C ASN A 153 3.79 -9.53 4.38
N LYS A 154 2.54 -9.31 4.78
CA LYS A 154 1.72 -8.22 4.24
C LYS A 154 2.62 -7.00 4.19
N CYS A 155 3.02 -6.61 2.97
CA CYS A 155 3.97 -5.55 2.69
C CYS A 155 3.77 -4.43 3.70
N MET A 156 4.71 -4.33 4.64
CA MET A 156 4.68 -3.23 5.59
C MET A 156 4.75 -1.99 4.72
N ASP A 157 3.67 -1.18 4.73
CA ASP A 157 3.62 0.08 4.03
C ASP A 157 5.01 0.73 4.13
N TYR A 158 5.62 1.10 3.00
CA TYR A 158 6.96 1.70 2.96
C TYR A 158 7.13 2.80 4.00
N GLY A 159 6.08 3.57 4.29
CA GLY A 159 6.06 4.55 5.36
C GLY A 159 6.25 3.93 6.76
N LYS A 160 5.70 2.75 7.01
CA LYS A 160 5.88 2.01 8.26
C LYS A 160 7.26 1.37 8.36
N TRP A 161 7.75 0.81 7.26
CA TRP A 161 9.09 0.26 7.16
C TRP A 161 10.16 1.35 7.38
N LYS A 162 10.01 2.51 6.71
CA LYS A 162 10.90 3.66 6.89
C LYS A 162 10.91 4.17 8.33
N LYS A 163 9.75 4.21 9.01
CA LYS A 163 9.66 4.58 10.42
C LYS A 163 10.35 3.56 11.34
N LYS A 164 10.26 2.27 11.01
CA LYS A 164 10.90 1.20 11.79
C LYS A 164 12.42 1.19 11.63
N ASN A 165 12.92 1.45 10.43
CA ASN A 165 14.35 1.33 10.10
C ASN A 165 15.13 2.66 10.20
N ASN A 166 14.43 3.81 10.22
CA ASN A 166 15.04 5.13 10.46
C ASN A 166 14.81 5.60 11.91
N TYR A 167 14.68 4.68 12.84
CA TYR A 167 14.63 5.00 14.26
C TYR A 167 16.01 5.52 14.69
N SER A 168 16.12 6.81 14.94
CA SER A 168 17.22 7.39 15.68
C SER A 168 16.70 7.75 17.07
N GLU A 169 17.46 7.41 18.11
CA GLU A 169 17.13 7.70 19.50
C GLU A 169 16.91 9.19 19.78
N ASP A 170 17.45 10.06 18.92
CA ASP A 170 17.33 11.52 19.04
C ASP A 170 16.04 12.13 18.48
N LYS A 171 15.14 11.34 17.89
CA LYS A 171 13.83 11.85 17.46
C LYS A 171 12.74 11.45 18.43
N PRO A 172 12.03 12.42 19.03
CA PRO A 172 10.94 12.11 19.94
C PRO A 172 9.94 11.18 19.24
N LEU A 173 9.56 10.10 19.94
CA LEU A 173 8.59 9.11 19.45
C LEU A 173 7.33 9.83 18.96
N SER A 174 7.09 9.76 17.66
CA SER A 174 5.85 10.27 17.08
C SER A 174 4.67 9.52 17.71
N TYR A 175 3.74 10.25 18.29
CA TYR A 175 2.52 9.71 18.89
C TYR A 175 1.80 8.81 17.89
N THR A 176 1.69 7.52 18.17
CA THR A 176 1.09 6.54 17.26
C THR A 176 -0.42 6.49 17.42
N ASN A 177 -1.15 5.97 16.43
CA ASN A 177 -2.60 5.75 16.58
C ASN A 177 -2.94 4.80 17.76
N LYS A 178 -2.02 3.88 18.11
CA LYS A 178 -2.18 3.00 19.28
C LYS A 178 -2.16 3.79 20.58
N MET A 179 -1.26 4.77 20.70
CA MET A 179 -1.20 5.65 21.88
C MET A 179 -2.42 6.56 21.94
N ILE A 180 -2.84 7.17 20.82
CA ILE A 180 -4.06 7.99 20.78
C ILE A 180 -5.28 7.16 21.21
N ARG A 181 -5.38 5.91 20.73
CA ARG A 181 -6.45 5.00 21.12
C ARG A 181 -6.45 4.73 22.62
N ALA A 182 -5.29 4.46 23.21
CA ALA A 182 -5.18 4.21 24.64
C ALA A 182 -5.63 5.43 25.46
N ASP A 183 -5.24 6.64 25.04
CA ASP A 183 -5.69 7.88 25.70
C ASP A 183 -7.19 8.10 25.54
N VAL A 184 -7.76 7.83 24.37
CA VAL A 184 -9.22 7.89 24.13
C VAL A 184 -9.94 6.91 25.05
N ASP A 185 -9.49 5.66 25.12
CA ASP A 185 -10.10 4.60 25.96
C ASP A 185 -10.05 5.00 27.46
N GLU A 186 -8.94 5.56 27.91
CA GLU A 186 -8.78 6.04 29.28
C GLU A 186 -9.67 7.25 29.57
N CYS A 187 -9.70 8.24 28.66
CA CYS A 187 -10.54 9.43 28.84
C CYS A 187 -12.03 9.10 28.79
N VAL A 188 -12.46 8.19 27.91
CA VAL A 188 -13.83 7.70 27.83
C VAL A 188 -14.24 7.01 29.14
N LYS A 189 -13.35 6.21 29.72
CA LYS A 189 -13.62 5.51 31.00
C LYS A 189 -13.80 6.47 32.20
N ASN A 190 -13.07 7.58 32.16
CA ASN A 190 -13.05 8.54 33.29
C ASN A 190 -14.01 9.72 33.10
N ALA A 191 -14.55 9.92 31.89
CA ALA A 191 -15.49 11.01 31.62
C ALA A 191 -16.93 10.64 31.97
N THR A 192 -17.68 11.60 32.46
CA THR A 192 -19.13 11.51 32.69
C THR A 192 -19.94 12.21 31.60
N SER A 193 -19.28 13.07 30.81
CA SER A 193 -19.86 13.78 29.66
C SER A 193 -18.88 13.90 28.50
N TYR A 194 -19.41 14.20 27.31
CA TYR A 194 -18.58 14.40 26.15
C TYR A 194 -17.68 15.64 26.25
N GLU A 195 -18.13 16.68 26.93
CA GLU A 195 -17.32 17.88 27.18
C GLU A 195 -16.17 17.58 28.15
N GLU A 196 -16.42 16.80 29.18
CA GLU A 196 -15.39 16.33 30.10
C GLU A 196 -14.37 15.43 29.39
N PHE A 197 -14.83 14.55 28.50
CA PHE A 197 -13.93 13.76 27.62
C PHE A 197 -12.99 14.67 26.83
N LYS A 198 -13.51 15.75 26.23
CA LYS A 198 -12.66 16.69 25.47
C LYS A 198 -11.63 17.34 26.40
N THR A 199 -12.03 17.78 27.55
CA THR A 199 -11.16 18.40 28.58
C THR A 199 -10.05 17.44 29.02
N LEU A 200 -10.37 16.16 29.25
CA LEU A 200 -9.39 15.13 29.63
C LEU A 200 -8.40 14.85 28.48
N MET A 201 -8.86 14.82 27.25
CA MET A 201 -7.99 14.67 26.09
C MET A 201 -7.07 15.88 25.90
N GLU A 202 -7.57 17.08 26.11
CA GLU A 202 -6.79 18.33 26.06
C GLU A 202 -5.75 18.38 27.19
N ALA A 203 -6.07 17.92 28.38
CA ALA A 203 -5.12 17.80 29.48
C ALA A 203 -3.96 16.85 29.19
N LYS A 204 -4.17 15.85 28.31
CA LYS A 204 -3.12 14.98 27.75
C LYS A 204 -2.38 15.62 26.55
N GLY A 205 -2.66 16.87 26.21
CA GLY A 205 -2.03 17.61 25.12
C GLY A 205 -2.58 17.33 23.72
N HIS A 206 -3.72 16.64 23.62
CA HIS A 206 -4.42 16.46 22.34
C HIS A 206 -5.24 17.69 22.00
N ARG A 207 -5.37 18.00 20.70
CA ARG A 207 -6.33 18.98 20.19
C ARG A 207 -7.42 18.25 19.42
N LEU A 208 -8.68 18.45 19.82
CA LEU A 208 -9.84 17.84 19.18
C LEU A 208 -10.56 18.86 18.30
N ASN A 209 -11.05 18.38 17.16
CA ASN A 209 -11.95 19.17 16.31
C ASN A 209 -13.12 18.26 15.89
N ASP A 210 -14.31 18.63 16.32
CA ASP A 210 -15.57 17.94 16.08
C ASP A 210 -16.59 18.78 15.29
N SER A 211 -16.16 19.93 14.73
CA SER A 211 -17.01 20.79 13.89
C SER A 211 -17.38 20.18 12.54
N GLY A 212 -16.59 19.19 12.07
CA GLY A 212 -16.81 18.52 10.79
C GLY A 212 -17.60 17.22 10.89
N LYS A 213 -17.75 16.54 9.77
CA LYS A 213 -18.41 15.22 9.68
C LYS A 213 -17.80 14.15 10.62
N HIS A 214 -16.51 14.26 10.92
CA HIS A 214 -15.79 13.29 11.72
C HIS A 214 -14.97 14.01 12.79
N LEU A 215 -14.97 13.47 13.99
CA LEU A 215 -14.05 13.88 15.04
C LEU A 215 -12.60 13.67 14.57
N THR A 216 -11.77 14.69 14.72
CA THR A 216 -10.33 14.61 14.43
C THR A 216 -9.52 14.92 15.68
N ILE A 217 -8.41 14.23 15.85
CA ILE A 217 -7.53 14.32 17.01
C ILE A 217 -6.11 14.63 16.54
N LEU A 218 -5.57 15.76 16.96
CA LEU A 218 -4.17 16.11 16.76
C LEU A 218 -3.41 15.80 18.06
N ALA A 219 -2.61 14.76 18.03
CA ALA A 219 -1.82 14.34 19.19
C ALA A 219 -0.53 15.16 19.33
N PRO A 220 0.05 15.23 20.55
CA PRO A 220 1.32 15.90 20.79
C PRO A 220 2.42 15.47 19.82
N GLY A 221 3.19 16.43 19.30
CA GLY A 221 4.28 16.17 18.35
C GLY A 221 3.86 15.74 16.94
N ARG A 222 2.55 15.68 16.64
CA ARG A 222 2.07 15.42 15.26
C ARG A 222 1.78 16.72 14.52
N THR A 223 2.08 16.72 13.23
CA THR A 223 1.75 17.83 12.33
C THR A 223 0.40 17.66 11.63
N ARG A 224 -0.15 16.43 11.62
CA ARG A 224 -1.43 16.11 10.98
C ARG A 224 -2.37 15.42 11.95
N PRO A 225 -3.63 15.86 12.05
CA PRO A 225 -4.63 15.19 12.86
C PRO A 225 -5.00 13.83 12.27
N CYS A 226 -5.44 12.91 13.12
CA CYS A 226 -6.07 11.67 12.69
C CYS A 226 -7.59 11.76 12.89
N ARG A 227 -8.36 11.12 12.02
CA ARG A 227 -9.80 10.94 12.22
C ARG A 227 -10.00 9.82 13.24
N SER A 228 -10.85 10.05 14.23
CA SER A 228 -11.03 9.11 15.36
C SER A 228 -11.46 7.71 14.92
N TYR A 229 -12.28 7.60 13.88
CA TYR A 229 -12.76 6.31 13.37
C TYR A 229 -11.63 5.38 12.86
N ILE A 230 -10.44 5.89 12.52
CA ILE A 230 -9.32 5.05 12.09
C ILE A 230 -8.58 4.38 13.26
N LEU A 231 -8.94 4.69 14.48
CA LEU A 231 -8.34 4.11 15.69
C LEU A 231 -8.76 2.66 15.89
N SER A 232 -9.84 2.21 15.25
CA SER A 232 -10.27 0.81 15.22
C SER A 232 -10.34 0.25 13.79
N PRO A 233 -10.07 -1.05 13.60
CA PRO A 233 -10.18 -1.71 12.31
C PRO A 233 -11.59 -1.68 11.70
N ASP A 234 -12.63 -1.70 12.54
CA ASP A 234 -14.04 -1.66 12.13
C ASP A 234 -14.51 -0.28 11.64
N LYS A 235 -13.68 0.77 11.88
CA LYS A 235 -13.95 2.16 11.53
C LYS A 235 -15.28 2.71 12.10
N ALA A 236 -15.86 2.04 13.05
CA ALA A 236 -17.12 2.41 13.71
C ALA A 236 -16.96 2.73 15.19
N THR A 237 -16.14 1.96 15.90
CA THR A 237 -15.99 2.05 17.37
C THR A 237 -15.72 3.47 17.87
N TYR A 238 -14.79 4.20 17.26
CA TYR A 238 -14.37 5.53 17.73
C TYR A 238 -14.98 6.67 16.90
N THR A 239 -16.22 6.51 16.44
CA THR A 239 -16.98 7.65 15.92
C THR A 239 -17.41 8.55 17.08
N ARG A 240 -17.70 9.83 16.79
CA ARG A 240 -18.18 10.79 17.79
C ARG A 240 -19.39 10.25 18.58
N GLU A 241 -20.37 9.73 17.86
CA GLU A 241 -21.60 9.17 18.39
C GLU A 241 -21.34 7.96 19.31
N ASN A 242 -20.42 7.10 18.91
CA ASN A 242 -20.08 5.92 19.68
C ASN A 242 -19.23 6.25 20.92
N ILE A 243 -18.33 7.24 20.83
CA ILE A 243 -17.63 7.77 22.01
C ILE A 243 -18.65 8.30 23.05
N GLN A 244 -19.66 9.06 22.63
CA GLN A 244 -20.73 9.52 23.50
C GLN A 244 -21.50 8.35 24.14
N ARG A 245 -21.83 7.33 23.36
CA ARG A 245 -22.48 6.11 23.84
C ARG A 245 -21.64 5.31 24.83
N MET A 246 -20.31 5.28 24.62
CA MET A 246 -19.38 4.64 25.57
C MET A 246 -19.40 5.36 26.90
N ILE A 247 -19.35 6.68 26.90
CA ILE A 247 -19.38 7.52 28.10
C ILE A 247 -20.71 7.29 28.90
N THR A 248 -21.83 7.21 28.19
CA THR A 248 -23.15 6.98 28.78
C THR A 248 -23.45 5.50 29.08
N GLY A 249 -22.54 4.59 28.83
CA GLY A 249 -22.73 3.15 29.01
C GLY A 249 -23.73 2.48 28.06
N THR A 250 -24.16 3.19 27.02
CA THR A 250 -25.14 2.68 26.01
C THR A 250 -24.49 2.09 24.78
N TYR A 251 -23.17 2.07 24.70
CA TYR A 251 -22.45 1.51 23.57
C TYR A 251 -22.47 -0.01 23.59
N LEU A 252 -22.82 -0.59 22.45
CA LEU A 252 -22.66 -2.03 22.19
C LEU A 252 -21.62 -2.20 21.09
N SER A 253 -20.62 -3.02 21.33
CA SER A 253 -19.62 -3.38 20.31
C SER A 253 -20.28 -4.16 19.16
N PRO A 254 -19.67 -4.16 17.95
CA PRO A 254 -20.18 -4.95 16.82
C PRO A 254 -20.37 -6.45 17.13
N SER A 255 -19.53 -7.03 17.99
CA SER A 255 -19.68 -8.40 18.48
C SER A 255 -20.92 -8.57 19.38
N GLN A 256 -21.11 -7.67 20.35
CA GLN A 256 -22.28 -7.69 21.23
C GLN A 256 -23.59 -7.45 20.47
N ILE A 257 -23.57 -6.61 19.44
CA ILE A 257 -24.74 -6.43 18.54
C ILE A 257 -25.03 -7.73 17.83
N LYS A 258 -24.03 -8.41 17.27
CA LYS A 258 -24.21 -9.73 16.63
C LYS A 258 -24.80 -10.74 17.61
N GLU A 259 -24.24 -10.89 18.81
CA GLU A 259 -24.75 -11.79 19.83
C GLU A 259 -26.22 -11.52 20.17
N LYS A 260 -26.60 -10.24 20.36
CA LYS A 260 -27.99 -9.85 20.63
C LYS A 260 -28.92 -10.16 19.47
N ILE A 261 -28.47 -9.94 18.21
CA ILE A 261 -29.25 -10.28 17.02
C ILE A 261 -29.43 -11.80 16.95
N PHE A 262 -28.37 -12.59 17.13
CA PHE A 262 -28.46 -14.05 17.09
C PHE A 262 -29.31 -14.60 18.21
N ALA A 263 -29.18 -14.10 19.44
CA ALA A 263 -30.06 -14.48 20.56
C ALA A 263 -31.54 -14.15 20.28
N GLY A 264 -31.82 -13.01 19.64
CA GLY A 264 -33.17 -12.65 19.21
C GLY A 264 -33.69 -13.55 18.07
N TRP A 265 -32.83 -13.97 17.16
CA TRP A 265 -33.19 -14.91 16.08
C TRP A 265 -33.42 -16.31 16.58
N ASP A 266 -32.64 -16.81 17.52
CA ASP A 266 -32.84 -18.12 18.12
C ASP A 266 -34.16 -18.17 18.88
N ALA A 267 -34.53 -17.13 19.63
CA ALA A 267 -35.82 -17.01 20.28
C ALA A 267 -36.96 -16.96 19.25
N TYR A 268 -36.81 -16.24 18.15
CA TYR A 268 -37.82 -16.17 17.09
C TYR A 268 -38.00 -17.51 16.34
N VAL A 269 -36.91 -18.22 16.08
CA VAL A 269 -36.94 -19.55 15.46
C VAL A 269 -37.61 -20.55 16.38
N VAL A 270 -37.34 -20.55 17.67
CA VAL A 270 -37.98 -21.42 18.69
C VAL A 270 -39.48 -21.14 18.82
N GLU A 271 -39.90 -19.87 18.81
CA GLU A 271 -41.33 -19.54 18.84
C GLU A 271 -42.06 -19.98 17.56
N ARG A 272 -41.49 -19.77 16.39
CA ARG A 272 -42.12 -20.27 15.12
C ARG A 272 -42.12 -21.76 14.99
N THR A 273 -41.15 -22.47 15.53
CA THR A 273 -41.14 -23.95 15.50
C THR A 273 -42.22 -24.55 16.37
N LYS A 274 -42.71 -23.84 17.39
CA LYS A 274 -43.85 -24.28 18.21
C LYS A 274 -45.21 -24.10 17.52
N VAL A 275 -45.30 -23.28 16.46
CA VAL A 275 -46.57 -22.96 15.78
C VAL A 275 -46.76 -23.77 14.50
N VAL A 276 -45.72 -24.41 13.95
CA VAL A 276 -45.79 -25.18 12.70
C VAL A 276 -45.42 -26.63 12.95
N THR A 277 -46.37 -27.39 13.41
CA THR A 277 -46.32 -28.87 13.36
C THR A 277 -46.53 -29.32 11.91
N GLY A 278 -45.45 -29.56 11.19
CA GLY A 278 -45.47 -30.14 9.87
C GLY A 278 -44.66 -29.36 8.83
N PHE A 279 -43.50 -29.88 8.49
CA PHE A 279 -42.55 -29.43 7.48
C PHE A 279 -41.62 -28.27 7.89
N VAL A 280 -40.51 -28.61 8.51
CA VAL A 280 -39.36 -27.75 8.66
C VAL A 280 -38.34 -28.10 7.57
N LYS A 281 -38.19 -27.24 6.53
CA LYS A 281 -36.98 -27.19 5.72
C LYS A 281 -35.96 -26.35 6.48
N THR A 282 -34.97 -27.00 7.08
CA THR A 282 -33.84 -26.34 7.72
C THR A 282 -32.97 -25.70 6.65
N ILE A 283 -32.98 -24.39 6.55
CA ILE A 283 -31.99 -23.65 5.76
C ILE A 283 -30.79 -23.43 6.69
N ARG A 284 -29.71 -24.18 6.46
CA ARG A 284 -28.41 -23.93 7.11
C ARG A 284 -27.68 -22.86 6.32
N PHE A 285 -27.42 -21.74 6.95
CA PHE A 285 -26.40 -20.81 6.47
C PHE A 285 -25.08 -21.23 7.14
N SER A 286 -24.08 -21.59 6.34
CA SER A 286 -22.72 -21.78 6.82
C SER A 286 -22.08 -20.41 7.05
N PRO A 287 -21.16 -20.29 8.04
CA PRO A 287 -20.49 -19.04 8.41
C PRO A 287 -19.54 -18.54 7.31
#